data_596019e3eca78a0242f55d9c68d67a37
#
_entry.id   596019e3eca78a0242f55d9c68d67a37
#
_cell.length_a   1.000
_cell.length_b   1.000
_cell.length_c   1.000
_cell.angle_alpha   90.00
_cell.angle_beta   90.00
_cell.angle_gamma   90.00
#
_symmetry.space_group_name_H-M   'P 1'
#
loop_
_entity.id
_entity.type
_entity.pdbx_description
1 polymer ?
#
loop_
_entity_poly.entity_id
_entity_poly.type
_entity_poly.pdbx_seq_one_letter_code
_entity_poly.pdbx_strand_id
1 'polypeptide(L)'
;MKRPPNWFDLVKEIIKDFSDLDHQKRSFYGDEFFASSAAEMCAFALDDYTVDEWLETYYDKLPPRLRDDMTEFVEQAMELPGDSAYDTIEDCLYSPEWVKIRALATSLTEQLEHLPDPKES
;
A
#
# COMPACT_ATOMS: atom_id res chain seq x y z
N MET A 1 -5.36 -21.43 0.63
CA MET A 1 -5.59 -20.42 -0.43
C MET A 1 -4.43 -20.39 -1.42
N LYS A 2 -4.75 -20.40 -2.70
CA LYS A 2 -3.72 -20.41 -3.72
C LYS A 2 -3.17 -19.00 -3.93
N ARG A 3 -1.85 -18.84 -3.78
CA ARG A 3 -1.20 -17.54 -3.93
C ARG A 3 -1.03 -17.21 -5.41
N PRO A 4 -1.19 -15.94 -5.81
CA PRO A 4 -0.96 -15.56 -7.20
C PRO A 4 0.52 -15.73 -7.57
N PRO A 5 0.84 -16.18 -8.79
CA PRO A 5 2.23 -16.37 -9.21
C PRO A 5 3.05 -15.09 -9.25
N ASN A 6 2.38 -13.94 -9.40
CA ASN A 6 3.02 -12.62 -9.43
C ASN A 6 2.77 -11.81 -8.15
N TRP A 7 2.67 -12.47 -7.02
CA TRP A 7 2.31 -11.84 -5.75
C TRP A 7 3.23 -10.68 -5.38
N PHE A 8 4.54 -10.87 -5.51
CA PHE A 8 5.50 -9.81 -5.24
C PHE A 8 5.27 -8.59 -6.12
N ASP A 9 4.99 -8.80 -7.40
CA ASP A 9 4.70 -7.71 -8.33
C ASP A 9 3.44 -6.95 -7.93
N LEU A 10 2.41 -7.65 -7.46
CA LEU A 10 1.16 -7.04 -6.99
C LEU A 10 1.41 -6.21 -5.72
N VAL A 11 2.22 -6.72 -4.80
CA VAL A 11 2.58 -6.00 -3.58
C VAL A 11 3.31 -4.70 -3.93
N LYS A 12 4.30 -4.77 -4.82
CA LYS A 12 5.03 -3.58 -5.27
C LYS A 12 4.10 -2.56 -5.92
N GLU A 13 3.17 -3.04 -6.73
CA GLU A 13 2.23 -2.17 -7.44
C GLU A 13 1.33 -1.41 -6.48
N ILE A 14 0.73 -2.08 -5.50
CA ILE A 14 -0.17 -1.41 -4.57
C ILE A 14 0.58 -0.43 -3.66
N ILE A 15 1.80 -0.77 -3.24
CA ILE A 15 2.61 0.15 -2.44
C ILE A 15 2.97 1.39 -3.26
N LYS A 16 3.31 1.22 -4.52
CA LYS A 16 3.58 2.34 -5.43
C LYS A 16 2.35 3.24 -5.57
N ASP A 17 1.17 2.65 -5.67
CA ASP A 17 -0.08 3.42 -5.74
C ASP A 17 -0.30 4.26 -4.49
N PHE A 18 0.05 3.73 -3.31
CA PHE A 18 -0.01 4.50 -2.07
C PHE A 18 1.00 5.65 -2.02
N SER A 19 2.08 5.57 -2.80
CA SER A 19 3.09 6.63 -2.87
C SER A 19 2.73 7.74 -3.86
N ASP A 20 1.75 7.52 -4.74
CA ASP A 20 1.49 8.36 -5.89
C ASP A 20 0.25 9.24 -5.67
N LEU A 21 0.50 10.48 -5.29
CA LEU A 21 -0.58 11.45 -5.05
C LEU A 21 -1.40 11.72 -6.32
N ASP A 22 -0.76 11.79 -7.48
CA ASP A 22 -1.47 12.03 -8.74
C ASP A 22 -2.39 10.87 -9.09
N HIS A 23 -1.93 9.65 -8.88
CA HIS A 23 -2.77 8.46 -9.06
C HIS A 23 -3.99 8.49 -8.13
N GLN A 24 -3.77 8.85 -6.86
CA GLN A 24 -4.84 8.96 -5.87
C GLN A 24 -5.86 10.03 -6.26
N LYS A 25 -5.40 11.18 -6.74
CA LYS A 25 -6.29 12.23 -7.22
C LYS A 25 -7.16 11.74 -8.36
N ARG A 26 -6.57 11.10 -9.37
CA ARG A 26 -7.33 10.57 -10.51
C ARG A 26 -8.33 9.51 -10.07
N SER A 27 -7.91 8.59 -9.22
CA SER A 27 -8.76 7.49 -8.76
C SER A 27 -9.93 7.98 -7.91
N PHE A 28 -9.64 8.87 -6.94
CA PHE A 28 -10.64 9.34 -6.00
C PHE A 28 -11.64 10.29 -6.64
N TYR A 29 -11.23 11.02 -7.68
CA TYR A 29 -12.14 11.86 -8.45
C TYR A 29 -12.85 11.11 -9.58
N GLY A 30 -12.60 9.80 -9.71
CA GLY A 30 -13.33 8.96 -10.67
C GLY A 30 -12.79 8.95 -12.09
N ASP A 31 -11.58 9.44 -12.30
CA ASP A 31 -10.97 9.49 -13.65
C ASP A 31 -10.35 8.18 -14.09
N GLU A 32 -10.19 7.22 -13.17
CA GLU A 32 -9.51 5.95 -13.44
C GLU A 32 -10.40 4.78 -13.03
N PHE A 33 -10.14 3.59 -13.59
CA PHE A 33 -10.86 2.36 -13.25
C PHE A 33 -10.21 1.61 -12.08
N PHE A 34 -9.66 2.35 -11.13
CA PHE A 34 -9.00 1.78 -9.95
C PHE A 34 -9.88 2.00 -8.72
N ALA A 35 -9.27 1.97 -7.55
CA ALA A 35 -9.98 2.32 -6.34
C ALA A 35 -10.57 3.71 -6.48
N SER A 36 -11.87 3.83 -6.24
CA SER A 36 -12.57 5.10 -6.35
C SER A 36 -12.59 5.86 -5.02
N SER A 37 -11.98 5.31 -3.98
CA SER A 37 -11.96 5.91 -2.65
C SER A 37 -10.78 5.40 -1.83
N ALA A 38 -10.49 6.10 -0.73
CA ALA A 38 -9.46 5.70 0.22
C ALA A 38 -9.75 4.31 0.81
N ALA A 39 -11.01 4.05 1.14
CA ALA A 39 -11.40 2.75 1.71
C ALA A 39 -11.16 1.61 0.71
N GLU A 40 -11.48 1.82 -0.56
CA GLU A 40 -11.24 0.81 -1.59
C GLU A 40 -9.76 0.54 -1.79
N MET A 41 -8.93 1.58 -1.71
CA MET A 41 -7.49 1.43 -1.85
C MET A 41 -6.91 0.58 -0.73
N CYS A 42 -7.36 0.80 0.50
CA CYS A 42 -6.97 -0.03 1.64
C CYS A 42 -7.46 -1.46 1.49
N ALA A 43 -8.68 -1.65 0.97
CA ALA A 43 -9.23 -2.99 0.73
C ALA A 43 -8.40 -3.74 -0.33
N PHE A 44 -7.97 -3.07 -1.39
CA PHE A 44 -7.08 -3.70 -2.36
C PHE A 44 -5.77 -4.17 -1.73
N ALA A 45 -5.17 -3.33 -0.88
CA ALA A 45 -3.89 -3.66 -0.25
C ALA A 45 -4.02 -4.85 0.70
N LEU A 46 -5.08 -4.89 1.51
CA LEU A 46 -5.21 -5.87 2.58
C LEU A 46 -6.03 -7.10 2.20
N ASP A 47 -7.09 -6.93 1.40
CA ASP A 47 -8.01 -8.02 1.07
C ASP A 47 -7.70 -8.67 -0.28
N ASP A 48 -7.33 -7.88 -1.29
CA ASP A 48 -7.08 -8.40 -2.63
C ASP A 48 -5.62 -8.76 -2.88
N TYR A 49 -4.70 -7.87 -2.54
CA TYR A 49 -3.27 -8.10 -2.74
C TYR A 49 -2.60 -8.71 -1.51
N THR A 50 -3.29 -8.70 -0.39
CA THR A 50 -2.87 -9.37 0.86
C THR A 50 -1.43 -9.04 1.26
N VAL A 51 -1.12 -7.74 1.30
CA VAL A 51 0.23 -7.25 1.64
C VAL A 51 0.67 -7.77 3.00
N ASP A 52 -0.24 -7.82 3.97
CA ASP A 52 0.01 -8.31 5.31
C ASP A 52 0.42 -9.79 5.32
N GLU A 53 -0.26 -10.62 4.53
CA GLU A 53 0.08 -12.04 4.40
C GLU A 53 1.41 -12.23 3.69
N TRP A 54 1.70 -11.40 2.68
CA TRP A 54 2.98 -11.42 1.99
C TRP A 54 4.11 -11.11 2.96
N LEU A 55 3.94 -10.07 3.77
CA LEU A 55 4.93 -9.69 4.78
C LEU A 55 5.16 -10.83 5.76
N GLU A 56 4.10 -11.44 6.27
CA GLU A 56 4.21 -12.56 7.20
C GLU A 56 4.93 -13.76 6.58
N THR A 57 4.59 -14.08 5.34
CA THR A 57 5.14 -15.23 4.63
C THR A 57 6.66 -15.10 4.41
N TYR A 58 7.12 -13.91 4.05
CA TYR A 58 8.52 -13.69 3.69
C TYR A 58 9.31 -12.87 4.71
N TYR A 59 8.76 -12.69 5.90
CA TYR A 59 9.32 -11.83 6.94
C TYR A 59 10.80 -12.06 7.19
N ASP A 60 11.19 -13.32 7.36
CA ASP A 60 12.58 -13.68 7.68
C ASP A 60 13.55 -13.47 6.51
N LYS A 61 13.03 -13.31 5.32
CA LYS A 61 13.85 -13.11 4.11
C LYS A 61 14.07 -11.65 3.77
N LEU A 62 13.42 -10.74 4.50
CA LEU A 62 13.51 -9.31 4.24
C LEU A 62 14.60 -8.66 5.09
N PRO A 63 15.28 -7.62 4.55
CA PRO A 63 16.20 -6.84 5.38
C PRO A 63 15.50 -6.23 6.59
N PRO A 64 16.19 -6.04 7.73
CA PRO A 64 15.54 -5.55 8.97
C PRO A 64 14.79 -4.22 8.79
N ARG A 65 15.39 -3.27 8.09
CA ARG A 65 14.73 -1.98 7.84
C ARG A 65 13.45 -2.14 7.04
N LEU A 66 13.49 -2.96 5.99
CA LEU A 66 12.33 -3.21 5.15
C LEU A 66 11.22 -3.89 5.94
N ARG A 67 11.58 -4.85 6.81
CA ARG A 67 10.60 -5.50 7.69
C ARG A 67 9.87 -4.49 8.56
N ASP A 68 10.63 -3.60 9.20
CA ASP A 68 10.06 -2.60 10.09
C ASP A 68 9.15 -1.63 9.34
N ASP A 69 9.61 -1.16 8.18
CA ASP A 69 8.84 -0.22 7.36
C ASP A 69 7.58 -0.87 6.79
N MET A 70 7.65 -2.12 6.36
CA MET A 70 6.47 -2.86 5.88
C MET A 70 5.47 -3.11 7.00
N THR A 71 5.95 -3.45 8.20
CA THR A 71 5.09 -3.64 9.36
C THR A 71 4.34 -2.34 9.68
N GLU A 72 5.06 -1.23 9.67
CA GLU A 72 4.46 0.08 9.90
C GLU A 72 3.44 0.43 8.83
N PHE A 73 3.74 0.13 7.56
CA PHE A 73 2.81 0.38 6.46
C PHE A 73 1.50 -0.40 6.66
N VAL A 74 1.59 -1.68 6.97
CA VAL A 74 0.39 -2.51 7.19
C VAL A 74 -0.43 -1.97 8.37
N GLU A 75 0.23 -1.63 9.47
CA GLU A 75 -0.45 -1.07 10.64
C GLU A 75 -1.15 0.24 10.33
N GLN A 76 -0.47 1.14 9.61
CA GLN A 76 -1.06 2.41 9.20
C GLN A 76 -2.25 2.21 8.25
N ALA A 77 -2.13 1.29 7.30
CA ALA A 77 -3.22 0.99 6.37
C ALA A 77 -4.46 0.48 7.11
N MET A 78 -4.27 -0.36 8.12
CA MET A 78 -5.36 -0.88 8.94
C MET A 78 -6.04 0.20 9.78
N GLU A 79 -5.29 1.23 10.16
CA GLU A 79 -5.76 2.31 11.04
C GLU A 79 -6.30 3.52 10.27
N LEU A 80 -6.16 3.56 8.95
CA LEU A 80 -6.66 4.68 8.17
C LEU A 80 -8.17 4.85 8.36
N PRO A 81 -8.65 6.08 8.63
CA PRO A 81 -10.09 6.32 8.73
C PRO A 81 -10.81 6.02 7.43
N GLY A 82 -12.09 5.65 7.53
CA GLY A 82 -12.92 5.47 6.35
C GLY A 82 -13.26 6.79 5.66
N ASP A 83 -13.87 6.70 4.49
CA ASP A 83 -14.19 7.88 3.67
C ASP A 83 -15.08 8.88 4.40
N SER A 84 -15.97 8.40 5.27
CA SER A 84 -16.87 9.27 6.03
C SER A 84 -16.18 10.15 7.07
N ALA A 85 -14.90 9.88 7.35
CA ALA A 85 -14.12 10.69 8.29
C ALA A 85 -13.70 12.04 7.68
N TYR A 86 -13.85 12.21 6.36
CA TYR A 86 -13.42 13.41 5.64
C TYR A 86 -14.61 14.05 4.93
N ASP A 87 -14.67 15.38 4.97
CA ASP A 87 -15.73 16.13 4.30
C ASP A 87 -15.53 16.16 2.78
N THR A 88 -14.28 16.21 2.33
CA THR A 88 -13.93 16.24 0.91
C THR A 88 -12.80 15.27 0.61
N ILE A 89 -12.63 14.96 -0.68
CA ILE A 89 -11.50 14.15 -1.13
C ILE A 89 -10.18 14.84 -0.80
N GLU A 90 -10.12 16.17 -0.93
CA GLU A 90 -8.91 16.94 -0.59
C GLU A 90 -8.58 16.82 0.89
N ASP A 91 -9.57 16.87 1.76
CA ASP A 91 -9.36 16.68 3.20
C ASP A 91 -8.73 15.32 3.48
N CYS A 92 -9.15 14.28 2.77
CA CYS A 92 -8.58 12.95 2.87
C CYS A 92 -7.13 12.92 2.38
N LEU A 93 -6.89 13.38 1.15
CA LEU A 93 -5.57 13.31 0.51
C LEU A 93 -4.49 14.08 1.27
N TYR A 94 -4.85 15.19 1.90
CA TYR A 94 -3.89 16.03 2.62
C TYR A 94 -3.98 15.86 4.13
N SER A 95 -4.75 14.87 4.62
CA SER A 95 -4.78 14.57 6.04
C SER A 95 -3.42 14.08 6.53
N PRO A 96 -3.07 14.28 7.82
CA PRO A 96 -1.79 13.83 8.37
C PRO A 96 -1.54 12.33 8.15
N GLU A 97 -2.55 11.50 8.32
CA GLU A 97 -2.42 10.05 8.15
C GLU A 97 -2.14 9.65 6.71
N TRP A 98 -2.75 10.29 5.73
CA TRP A 98 -2.50 10.00 4.32
C TRP A 98 -1.16 10.55 3.85
N VAL A 99 -0.76 11.73 4.32
CA VAL A 99 0.58 12.28 4.04
C VAL A 99 1.65 11.34 4.59
N LYS A 100 1.45 10.85 5.80
CA LYS A 100 2.41 9.95 6.46
C LYS A 100 2.54 8.61 5.73
N ILE A 101 1.42 7.95 5.40
CA ILE A 101 1.49 6.66 4.71
C ILE A 101 2.04 6.82 3.29
N ARG A 102 1.75 7.92 2.62
CA ARG A 102 2.30 8.21 1.31
C ARG A 102 3.82 8.33 1.34
N ALA A 103 4.37 9.05 2.32
CA ALA A 103 5.81 9.19 2.50
C ALA A 103 6.47 7.84 2.78
N LEU A 104 5.84 7.03 3.63
CA LEU A 104 6.32 5.69 3.94
C LEU A 104 6.31 4.79 2.69
N ALA A 105 5.23 4.86 1.92
CA ALA A 105 5.11 4.09 0.68
C ALA A 105 6.16 4.50 -0.35
N THR A 106 6.54 5.77 -0.40
CA THR A 106 7.62 6.24 -1.27
C THR A 106 8.94 5.58 -0.92
N SER A 107 9.28 5.54 0.37
CA SER A 107 10.48 4.86 0.84
C SER A 107 10.44 3.36 0.54
N LEU A 108 9.28 2.73 0.77
CA LEU A 108 9.10 1.31 0.49
C LEU A 108 9.24 0.99 -0.99
N THR A 109 8.71 1.84 -1.86
CA THR A 109 8.82 1.65 -3.30
C THR A 109 10.30 1.57 -3.71
N GLU A 110 11.13 2.48 -3.20
CA GLU A 110 12.56 2.46 -3.48
C GLU A 110 13.22 1.18 -2.95
N GLN A 111 12.91 0.78 -1.73
CA GLN A 111 13.50 -0.43 -1.13
C GLN A 111 13.09 -1.68 -1.91
N LEU A 112 11.84 -1.78 -2.32
CA LEU A 112 11.33 -2.96 -3.03
C LEU A 112 11.87 -3.06 -4.46
N GLU A 113 12.19 -1.94 -5.11
CA GLU A 113 12.77 -1.95 -6.45
C GLU A 113 14.14 -2.64 -6.49
N HIS A 114 14.87 -2.59 -5.38
CA HIS A 114 16.20 -3.18 -5.28
C HIS A 114 16.19 -4.57 -4.64
N LEU A 115 15.03 -5.08 -4.28
CA LEU A 115 14.89 -6.37 -3.64
C LEU A 115 14.56 -7.45 -4.65
N PRO A 116 15.32 -8.56 -4.70
CA PRO A 116 14.92 -9.71 -5.51
C PRO A 116 13.66 -10.35 -4.91
N ASP A 117 12.87 -11.03 -5.74
CA ASP A 117 11.65 -11.69 -5.26
C ASP A 117 12.01 -12.69 -4.15
N PRO A 118 11.48 -12.52 -2.92
CA PRO A 118 11.81 -13.42 -1.81
C PRO A 118 11.41 -14.88 -2.06
N LYS A 119 10.45 -15.10 -2.94
CA LYS A 119 10.03 -16.45 -3.32
C LYS A 119 11.16 -17.25 -3.96
N GLU A 120 12.08 -16.56 -4.63
CA GLU A 120 13.17 -17.17 -5.37
C GLU A 120 14.49 -17.27 -4.59
N SER A 121 14.50 -16.77 -3.37
CA SER A 121 15.73 -16.77 -2.56
C SER A 121 15.82 -17.96 -1.60
#